data_c1ecb1ce13ffc243de9de249adcc4cd1
#
_entry.id   c1ecb1ce13ffc243de9de249adcc4cd1
#
_cell.length_a   1.000
_cell.length_b   1.000
_cell.length_c   1.000
_cell.angle_alpha   90.00
_cell.angle_beta   90.00
_cell.angle_gamma   90.00
#
_symmetry.space_group_name_H-M   'P 1'
#
loop_
_entity.id
_entity.type
_entity.pdbx_description
1 polymer ?
#
loop_
_entity_poly.entity_id
_entity_poly.type
_entity_poly.pdbx_seq_one_letter_code
_entity_poly.pdbx_strand_id
1 'polypeptide(L)'
;MQNYSIITVGSPVFFECMQEQKNEYNLQNLKNFKEVKEILKSPLIDIYVFLFFIDDLEKLDLKELKKIKYPKIFFSEKSENFKNIKKDNVLSSFLELPVNYQDLEKIIKLAILKFKFLFQSKVEIGKYNLDKNERTISYGKKSAKLTERELDIILYLSGKKEGASKQEIMKDIWSHGEEIDSHTYETHLYRLRQKIQSKLNDKKFISVEDGKYFISS
;
A
#
# COMPACT_ATOMS: atom_id res chain seq x y z
N MET A 1 -14.62 8.80 -0.19
CA MET A 1 -13.86 8.42 -1.40
C MET A 1 -12.39 8.78 -1.17
N GLN A 2 -11.46 7.92 -1.53
CA GLN A 2 -10.03 8.25 -1.47
C GLN A 2 -9.72 9.21 -2.62
N ASN A 3 -9.23 10.41 -2.29
CA ASN A 3 -8.85 11.40 -3.31
C ASN A 3 -7.46 11.06 -3.86
N TYR A 4 -7.29 11.20 -5.17
CA TYR A 4 -6.01 11.06 -5.85
C TYR A 4 -5.53 12.41 -6.30
N SER A 5 -4.29 12.74 -5.96
CA SER A 5 -3.65 13.98 -6.37
C SER A 5 -2.52 13.68 -7.34
N ILE A 6 -2.59 14.28 -8.53
CA ILE A 6 -1.52 14.21 -9.52
C ILE A 6 -0.71 15.49 -9.43
N ILE A 7 0.58 15.35 -9.22
CA ILE A 7 1.51 16.46 -9.06
C ILE A 7 2.48 16.46 -10.24
N THR A 8 2.37 17.47 -11.11
CA THR A 8 3.36 17.74 -12.15
C THR A 8 4.54 18.50 -11.58
N VAL A 9 5.75 18.16 -12.00
CA VAL A 9 6.98 18.80 -11.54
C VAL A 9 7.84 19.16 -12.76
N GLY A 10 8.09 20.46 -12.96
CA GLY A 10 8.99 20.99 -13.98
C GLY A 10 8.32 21.44 -15.28
N SER A 11 7.06 21.10 -15.57
CA SER A 11 6.40 21.50 -16.82
C SER A 11 5.04 22.17 -16.59
N PRO A 12 4.97 23.50 -16.58
CA PRO A 12 3.70 24.23 -16.51
C PRO A 12 2.79 23.94 -17.71
N VAL A 13 3.34 23.84 -18.90
CA VAL A 13 2.58 23.61 -20.13
C VAL A 13 1.84 22.26 -20.05
N PHE A 14 2.51 21.23 -19.56
CA PHE A 14 1.88 19.91 -19.41
C PHE A 14 0.77 19.94 -18.33
N PHE A 15 0.96 20.70 -17.28
CA PHE A 15 -0.07 20.89 -16.26
C PHE A 15 -1.33 21.55 -16.86
N GLU A 16 -1.18 22.58 -17.68
CA GLU A 16 -2.28 23.25 -18.38
C GLU A 16 -3.00 22.24 -19.31
N CYS A 17 -2.25 21.48 -20.12
CA CYS A 17 -2.82 20.43 -20.95
C CYS A 17 -3.61 19.37 -20.13
N MET A 18 -3.13 19.01 -18.96
CA MET A 18 -3.84 18.08 -18.06
C MET A 18 -5.12 18.68 -17.48
N GLN A 19 -5.14 19.98 -17.18
CA GLN A 19 -6.34 20.67 -16.69
C GLN A 19 -7.47 20.75 -17.72
N GLU A 20 -7.14 20.83 -19.00
CA GLU A 20 -8.13 20.83 -20.08
C GLU A 20 -8.81 19.48 -20.28
N GLN A 21 -8.22 18.40 -19.77
CA GLN A 21 -8.81 17.07 -19.84
C GLN A 21 -9.87 16.86 -18.75
N LYS A 22 -10.98 16.20 -19.10
CA LYS A 22 -11.95 15.74 -18.10
C LYS A 22 -11.30 14.61 -17.28
N ASN A 23 -10.84 14.95 -16.08
CA ASN A 23 -10.26 13.97 -15.15
C ASN A 23 -10.84 14.13 -13.76
N GLU A 24 -10.78 13.06 -12.96
CA GLU A 24 -11.29 12.99 -11.58
C GLU A 24 -10.18 13.25 -10.55
N TYR A 25 -9.00 13.72 -10.99
CA TYR A 25 -7.84 13.90 -10.14
C TYR A 25 -7.75 15.33 -9.64
N ASN A 26 -7.27 15.50 -8.41
CA ASN A 26 -6.83 16.81 -7.93
C ASN A 26 -5.45 17.10 -8.53
N LEU A 27 -5.36 18.15 -9.37
CA LEU A 27 -4.15 18.50 -10.09
C LEU A 27 -3.39 19.61 -9.38
N GLN A 28 -2.08 19.46 -9.23
CA GLN A 28 -1.19 20.46 -8.68
C GLN A 28 0.11 20.52 -9.49
N ASN A 29 0.63 21.74 -9.72
CA ASN A 29 1.91 21.95 -10.38
C ASN A 29 2.96 22.46 -9.39
N LEU A 30 4.15 21.86 -9.43
CA LEU A 30 5.32 22.28 -8.68
C LEU A 30 6.43 22.68 -9.63
N LYS A 31 7.13 23.78 -9.31
CA LYS A 31 8.18 24.33 -10.17
C LYS A 31 9.48 23.50 -10.10
N ASN A 32 9.75 22.90 -8.94
CA ASN A 32 11.03 22.25 -8.70
C ASN A 32 10.94 21.19 -7.59
N PHE A 33 12.02 20.44 -7.43
CA PHE A 33 12.11 19.35 -6.45
C PHE A 33 12.09 19.81 -4.98
N LYS A 34 12.42 21.08 -4.70
CA LYS A 34 12.34 21.63 -3.35
C LYS A 34 10.89 21.69 -2.86
N GLU A 35 9.98 22.08 -3.72
CA GLU A 35 8.54 22.14 -3.40
C GLU A 35 7.98 20.73 -3.16
N VAL A 36 8.47 19.70 -3.87
CA VAL A 36 8.12 18.29 -3.60
C VAL A 36 8.49 17.92 -2.16
N LYS A 37 9.67 18.31 -1.70
CA LYS A 37 10.09 18.03 -0.31
C LYS A 37 9.20 18.70 0.73
N GLU A 38 8.70 19.90 0.46
CA GLU A 38 7.80 20.60 1.37
C GLU A 38 6.43 19.89 1.47
N ILE A 39 5.86 19.47 0.35
CA ILE A 39 4.62 18.70 0.36
C ILE A 39 4.78 17.40 1.14
N LEU A 40 5.89 16.68 0.97
CA LEU A 40 6.13 15.40 1.64
C LEU A 40 6.35 15.52 3.16
N LYS A 41 6.55 16.71 3.71
CA LYS A 41 6.62 16.94 5.17
C LYS A 41 5.24 17.01 5.83
N SER A 42 4.21 17.33 5.08
CA SER A 42 2.83 17.41 5.59
C SER A 42 2.23 16.01 5.74
N PRO A 43 1.35 15.77 6.74
CA PRO A 43 0.62 14.51 6.83
C PRO A 43 -0.24 14.34 5.58
N LEU A 44 0.06 13.33 4.80
CA LEU A 44 -0.56 13.10 3.50
C LEU A 44 -1.86 12.32 3.70
N ILE A 45 -2.99 12.95 3.39
CA ILE A 45 -4.33 12.35 3.43
C ILE A 45 -4.62 11.61 2.11
N ASP A 46 -3.99 12.05 1.01
CA ASP A 46 -4.24 11.58 -0.35
C ASP A 46 -3.13 10.66 -0.88
N ILE A 47 -3.45 9.90 -1.91
CA ILE A 47 -2.45 9.17 -2.69
C ILE A 47 -1.95 10.10 -3.79
N TYR A 48 -0.65 10.39 -3.75
CA TYR A 48 0.01 11.23 -4.74
C TYR A 48 0.60 10.39 -5.88
N VAL A 49 0.52 10.91 -7.11
CA VAL A 49 1.27 10.43 -8.28
C VAL A 49 2.09 11.61 -8.79
N PHE A 50 3.41 11.47 -8.78
CA PHE A 50 4.32 12.50 -9.24
C PHE A 50 4.69 12.30 -10.70
N LEU A 51 4.55 13.34 -11.52
CA LEU A 51 4.90 13.39 -12.93
C LEU A 51 6.14 14.29 -13.07
N PHE A 52 7.32 13.72 -13.28
CA PHE A 52 8.58 14.44 -13.39
C PHE A 52 9.00 14.61 -14.83
N PHE A 53 9.19 15.84 -15.26
CA PHE A 53 9.75 16.21 -16.57
C PHE A 53 11.26 16.41 -16.41
N ILE A 54 12.03 15.40 -16.83
CA ILE A 54 13.47 15.33 -16.53
C ILE A 54 14.25 16.43 -17.27
N ASP A 55 13.84 16.73 -18.50
CA ASP A 55 14.54 17.67 -19.36
C ASP A 55 14.41 19.12 -18.85
N ASP A 56 13.36 19.40 -18.07
CA ASP A 56 13.09 20.73 -17.48
C ASP A 56 13.65 20.88 -16.05
N LEU A 57 14.24 19.82 -15.49
CA LEU A 57 14.75 19.85 -14.11
C LEU A 57 16.26 20.01 -14.09
N GLU A 58 16.75 21.14 -13.56
CA GLU A 58 18.18 21.50 -13.50
C GLU A 58 19.06 20.47 -12.79
N LYS A 59 18.58 19.78 -11.76
CA LYS A 59 19.27 18.67 -11.05
C LYS A 59 18.30 17.76 -10.33
N LEU A 60 18.17 16.54 -10.76
CA LEU A 60 17.47 15.49 -10.06
C LEU A 60 18.39 14.85 -9.01
N ASP A 61 18.06 15.06 -7.74
CA ASP A 61 18.74 14.33 -6.66
C ASP A 61 18.18 12.91 -6.54
N LEU A 62 18.90 11.95 -7.14
CA LEU A 62 18.48 10.54 -7.15
C LEU A 62 18.35 9.93 -5.75
N LYS A 63 19.11 10.42 -4.77
CA LYS A 63 19.01 9.94 -3.38
C LYS A 63 17.70 10.37 -2.76
N GLU A 64 17.27 11.60 -3.03
CA GLU A 64 16.01 12.13 -2.54
C GLU A 64 14.81 11.51 -3.26
N LEU A 65 14.90 11.27 -4.57
CA LEU A 65 13.87 10.57 -5.33
C LEU A 65 13.57 9.17 -4.76
N LYS A 66 14.58 8.46 -4.26
CA LYS A 66 14.43 7.15 -3.63
C LYS A 66 13.63 7.20 -2.33
N LYS A 67 13.61 8.34 -1.64
CA LYS A 67 12.83 8.53 -0.41
C LYS A 67 11.34 8.71 -0.67
N ILE A 68 10.94 9.09 -1.89
CA ILE A 68 9.53 9.24 -2.26
C ILE A 68 8.90 7.85 -2.37
N LYS A 69 8.00 7.54 -1.45
CA LYS A 69 7.28 6.26 -1.39
C LYS A 69 6.06 6.19 -2.32
N TYR A 70 5.74 7.27 -3.02
CA TYR A 70 4.61 7.37 -3.94
C TYR A 70 4.99 7.02 -5.37
N PRO A 71 4.01 6.69 -6.24
CA PRO A 71 4.23 6.50 -7.67
C PRO A 71 4.90 7.69 -8.33
N LYS A 72 5.84 7.42 -9.19
CA LYS A 72 6.58 8.41 -9.99
C LYS A 72 6.54 8.01 -11.46
N ILE A 73 6.19 8.95 -12.32
CA ILE A 73 6.22 8.80 -13.76
C ILE A 73 7.20 9.83 -14.28
N PHE A 74 8.23 9.37 -14.97
CA PHE A 74 9.27 10.22 -15.52
C PHE A 74 9.09 10.38 -17.01
N PHE A 75 9.16 11.63 -17.47
CA PHE A 75 9.06 12.02 -18.87
C PHE A 75 10.38 12.59 -19.37
N SER A 76 10.75 12.26 -20.58
CA SER A 76 11.87 12.85 -21.31
C SER A 76 11.68 12.70 -22.82
N GLU A 77 12.22 13.62 -23.60
CA GLU A 77 12.29 13.50 -25.06
C GLU A 77 13.25 12.39 -25.52
N LYS A 78 14.18 12.00 -24.66
CA LYS A 78 15.21 10.99 -24.97
C LYS A 78 15.23 9.90 -23.91
N SER A 79 15.02 8.65 -24.32
CA SER A 79 15.07 7.48 -23.44
C SER A 79 16.41 7.29 -22.72
N GLU A 80 17.50 7.84 -23.27
CA GLU A 80 18.82 7.79 -22.65
C GLU A 80 18.89 8.50 -21.30
N ASN A 81 18.10 9.55 -21.09
CA ASN A 81 18.04 10.32 -19.85
C ASN A 81 17.52 9.50 -18.67
N PHE A 82 16.85 8.37 -18.94
CA PHE A 82 16.37 7.45 -17.90
C PHE A 82 17.43 6.51 -17.35
N LYS A 83 18.59 6.34 -18.01
CA LYS A 83 19.61 5.32 -17.65
C LYS A 83 20.04 5.41 -16.19
N ASN A 84 20.19 6.63 -15.67
CA ASN A 84 20.62 6.87 -14.29
C ASN A 84 19.50 6.72 -13.25
N ILE A 85 18.21 6.75 -13.66
CA ILE A 85 17.05 6.73 -12.78
C ILE A 85 16.47 5.31 -12.70
N LYS A 86 16.61 4.50 -13.76
CA LYS A 86 16.01 3.16 -13.90
C LYS A 86 16.43 2.14 -12.85
N LYS A 87 17.54 2.36 -12.16
CA LYS A 87 18.03 1.42 -11.15
C LYS A 87 17.23 1.57 -9.86
N ASP A 88 16.40 0.57 -9.53
CA ASP A 88 15.83 0.30 -8.19
C ASP A 88 14.52 1.03 -7.78
N ASN A 89 13.54 1.24 -8.66
CA ASN A 89 12.30 1.82 -8.16
C ASN A 89 11.03 1.13 -8.69
N VAL A 90 10.48 0.24 -7.87
CA VAL A 90 9.26 -0.54 -8.18
C VAL A 90 8.04 0.34 -8.49
N LEU A 91 8.01 1.58 -7.97
CA LEU A 91 6.95 2.56 -8.18
C LEU A 91 7.30 3.63 -9.22
N SER A 92 8.25 3.36 -10.10
CA SER A 92 8.63 4.28 -11.17
C SER A 92 8.24 3.74 -12.53
N SER A 93 7.68 4.60 -13.36
CA SER A 93 7.41 4.40 -14.78
C SER A 93 8.16 5.43 -15.60
N PHE A 94 8.51 5.11 -16.85
CA PHE A 94 9.32 5.94 -17.72
C PHE A 94 8.65 6.05 -19.08
N LEU A 95 8.40 7.27 -19.52
CA LEU A 95 7.69 7.59 -20.75
C LEU A 95 8.50 8.54 -21.61
N GLU A 96 8.73 8.15 -22.85
CA GLU A 96 9.32 9.01 -23.87
C GLU A 96 8.23 9.88 -24.51
N LEU A 97 8.52 11.17 -24.65
CA LEU A 97 7.61 12.12 -25.29
C LEU A 97 7.74 12.04 -26.82
N PRO A 98 6.68 12.27 -27.58
CA PRO A 98 5.33 12.64 -27.12
C PRO A 98 4.50 11.44 -26.62
N VAL A 99 3.60 11.66 -25.68
CA VAL A 99 2.66 10.68 -25.16
C VAL A 99 1.22 11.18 -25.32
N ASN A 100 0.29 10.31 -25.72
CA ASN A 100 -1.11 10.68 -25.74
C ASN A 100 -1.75 10.56 -24.34
N TYR A 101 -2.81 11.34 -24.11
CA TYR A 101 -3.47 11.39 -22.80
C TYR A 101 -4.06 10.05 -22.38
N GLN A 102 -4.62 9.27 -23.30
CA GLN A 102 -5.24 7.97 -22.96
C GLN A 102 -4.22 6.96 -22.42
N ASP A 103 -3.01 6.93 -23.00
CA ASP A 103 -1.95 6.04 -22.54
C ASP A 103 -1.37 6.52 -21.22
N LEU A 104 -1.24 7.83 -21.04
CA LEU A 104 -0.84 8.41 -19.75
C LEU A 104 -1.86 8.07 -18.66
N GLU A 105 -3.15 8.20 -18.92
CA GLU A 105 -4.19 7.86 -17.96
C GLU A 105 -4.16 6.39 -17.55
N LYS A 106 -3.95 5.47 -18.49
CA LYS A 106 -3.75 4.03 -18.19
C LYS A 106 -2.55 3.82 -17.26
N ILE A 107 -1.43 4.49 -17.53
CA ILE A 107 -0.21 4.36 -16.73
C ILE A 107 -0.41 4.95 -15.32
N ILE A 108 -1.09 6.08 -15.19
CA ILE A 108 -1.46 6.65 -13.89
C ILE A 108 -2.34 5.66 -13.10
N LYS A 109 -3.38 5.11 -13.72
CA LYS A 109 -4.27 4.11 -13.09
C LYS A 109 -3.49 2.87 -12.64
N LEU A 110 -2.60 2.36 -13.48
CA LEU A 110 -1.72 1.22 -13.14
C LEU A 110 -0.76 1.56 -11.99
N ALA A 111 -0.19 2.76 -11.98
CA ALA A 111 0.70 3.21 -10.92
C ALA A 111 -0.02 3.31 -9.57
N ILE A 112 -1.26 3.82 -9.56
CA ILE A 112 -2.13 3.87 -8.37
C ILE A 112 -2.47 2.46 -7.89
N LEU A 113 -2.88 1.55 -8.79
CA LEU A 113 -3.18 0.16 -8.43
C LEU A 113 -1.97 -0.56 -7.82
N LYS A 114 -0.80 -0.39 -8.43
CA LYS A 114 0.46 -0.95 -7.94
C LYS A 114 0.83 -0.41 -6.56
N PHE A 115 0.65 0.89 -6.34
CA PHE A 115 0.87 1.51 -5.04
C PHE A 115 -0.07 0.93 -3.98
N LYS A 116 -1.36 0.84 -4.27
CA LYS A 116 -2.34 0.22 -3.37
C LYS A 116 -1.95 -1.21 -3.02
N PHE A 117 -1.60 -2.00 -4.03
CA PHE A 117 -1.19 -3.38 -3.83
C PHE A 117 0.03 -3.49 -2.91
N LEU A 118 1.05 -2.65 -3.08
CA LEU A 118 2.30 -2.73 -2.33
C LEU A 118 2.21 -2.13 -0.91
N PHE A 119 1.41 -1.06 -0.73
CA PHE A 119 1.40 -0.30 0.52
C PHE A 119 0.16 -0.51 1.37
N GLN A 120 -1.00 -0.83 0.78
CA GLN A 120 -2.20 -1.17 1.52
C GLN A 120 -2.24 -2.63 1.96
N SER A 121 -1.30 -3.45 1.49
CA SER A 121 -1.16 -4.83 1.97
C SER A 121 -0.59 -4.93 3.38
N LYS A 122 0.15 -3.93 3.84
CA LYS A 122 0.82 -3.95 5.14
C LYS A 122 -0.04 -3.31 6.21
N VAL A 123 -0.33 -4.07 7.26
CA VAL A 123 -1.13 -3.64 8.41
C VAL A 123 -0.28 -3.85 9.67
N GLU A 124 -0.17 -2.80 10.49
CA GLU A 124 0.42 -2.92 11.82
C GLU A 124 -0.64 -3.38 12.83
N ILE A 125 -0.35 -4.43 13.57
CA ILE A 125 -1.22 -4.99 14.60
C ILE A 125 -0.40 -5.06 15.89
N GLY A 126 -0.52 -4.03 16.73
CA GLY A 126 0.34 -3.84 17.90
C GLY A 126 1.81 -3.84 17.48
N LYS A 127 2.61 -4.77 17.99
CA LYS A 127 4.03 -4.93 17.66
C LYS A 127 4.31 -5.71 16.37
N TYR A 128 3.28 -6.22 15.69
CA TYR A 128 3.41 -7.08 14.52
C TYR A 128 3.17 -6.33 13.23
N ASN A 129 3.90 -6.73 12.17
CA ASN A 129 3.63 -6.31 10.80
C ASN A 129 2.99 -7.46 10.04
N LEU A 130 1.78 -7.26 9.55
CA LEU A 130 1.03 -8.21 8.73
C LEU A 130 1.09 -7.77 7.28
N ASP A 131 1.59 -8.63 6.39
CA ASP A 131 1.53 -8.45 4.95
C ASP A 131 0.42 -9.35 4.38
N LYS A 132 -0.68 -8.72 3.92
CA LYS A 132 -1.85 -9.42 3.38
C LYS A 132 -1.55 -10.14 2.07
N ASN A 133 -0.71 -9.55 1.21
CA ASN A 133 -0.36 -10.11 -0.09
C ASN A 133 0.55 -11.32 0.06
N GLU A 134 1.57 -11.20 0.90
CA GLU A 134 2.49 -12.28 1.21
C GLU A 134 1.91 -13.28 2.20
N ARG A 135 0.74 -12.96 2.80
CA ARG A 135 0.15 -13.74 3.91
C ARG A 135 1.18 -14.05 4.98
N THR A 136 1.89 -13.02 5.43
CA THR A 136 2.99 -13.18 6.38
C THR A 136 2.82 -12.22 7.55
N ILE A 137 2.93 -12.74 8.77
CA ILE A 137 3.02 -11.93 9.99
C ILE A 137 4.44 -11.96 10.50
N SER A 138 4.97 -10.81 10.91
CA SER A 138 6.36 -10.68 11.37
C SER A 138 6.49 -9.82 12.61
N TYR A 139 7.52 -10.13 13.41
CA TYR A 139 7.95 -9.35 14.57
C TYR A 139 9.48 -9.38 14.66
N GLY A 140 10.12 -8.22 14.52
CA GLY A 140 11.57 -8.13 14.42
C GLY A 140 12.11 -8.94 13.24
N LYS A 141 12.99 -9.91 13.50
CA LYS A 141 13.57 -10.79 12.45
C LYS A 141 12.80 -12.09 12.26
N LYS A 142 11.72 -12.32 13.02
CA LYS A 142 10.93 -13.55 12.96
C LYS A 142 9.71 -13.33 12.09
N SER A 143 9.31 -14.36 11.34
CA SER A 143 8.11 -14.32 10.49
C SER A 143 7.43 -15.67 10.43
N ALA A 144 6.11 -15.66 10.14
CA ALA A 144 5.31 -16.83 9.94
C ALA A 144 4.39 -16.65 8.72
N LYS A 145 4.33 -17.64 7.85
CA LYS A 145 3.37 -17.71 6.75
C LYS A 145 2.01 -18.13 7.28
N LEU A 146 0.97 -17.45 6.79
CA LEU A 146 -0.42 -17.67 7.17
C LEU A 146 -1.19 -18.35 6.04
N THR A 147 -2.16 -19.16 6.39
CA THR A 147 -3.22 -19.56 5.45
C THR A 147 -4.20 -18.39 5.29
N GLU A 148 -5.06 -18.46 4.28
CA GLU A 148 -6.08 -17.44 4.04
C GLU A 148 -6.99 -17.27 5.27
N ARG A 149 -7.51 -18.37 5.82
CA ARG A 149 -8.37 -18.34 7.02
C ARG A 149 -7.67 -17.81 8.27
N GLU A 150 -6.39 -18.11 8.45
CA GLU A 150 -5.60 -17.54 9.55
C GLU A 150 -5.42 -16.04 9.39
N LEU A 151 -5.22 -15.56 8.16
CA LEU A 151 -5.16 -14.14 7.84
C LEU A 151 -6.49 -13.44 8.12
N ASP A 152 -7.61 -14.04 7.67
CA ASP A 152 -8.95 -13.51 7.89
C ASP A 152 -9.27 -13.37 9.38
N ILE A 153 -8.95 -14.38 10.19
CA ILE A 153 -9.13 -14.34 11.64
C ILE A 153 -8.33 -13.17 12.26
N ILE A 154 -7.07 -13.02 11.86
CA ILE A 154 -6.22 -11.95 12.39
C ILE A 154 -6.79 -10.58 12.03
N LEU A 155 -7.14 -10.36 10.75
CA LEU A 155 -7.69 -9.08 10.29
C LEU A 155 -9.02 -8.76 10.96
N TYR A 156 -9.90 -9.74 11.09
CA TYR A 156 -11.19 -9.57 11.76
C TYR A 156 -11.01 -9.15 13.22
N LEU A 157 -10.21 -9.90 13.97
CA LEU A 157 -9.98 -9.61 15.38
C LEU A 157 -9.22 -8.30 15.61
N SER A 158 -8.30 -7.93 14.72
CA SER A 158 -7.56 -6.65 14.83
C SER A 158 -8.48 -5.42 14.68
N GLY A 159 -9.60 -5.56 13.98
CA GLY A 159 -10.62 -4.51 13.85
C GLY A 159 -11.62 -4.44 15.00
N LYS A 160 -11.63 -5.42 15.92
CA LYS A 160 -12.61 -5.52 17.03
C LYS A 160 -11.98 -5.16 18.36
N LYS A 161 -12.08 -3.90 18.76
CA LYS A 161 -11.53 -3.41 20.04
C LYS A 161 -12.12 -4.11 21.28
N GLU A 162 -13.38 -4.51 21.23
CA GLU A 162 -14.10 -5.19 22.32
C GLU A 162 -14.03 -6.72 22.21
N GLY A 163 -13.14 -7.23 21.33
CA GLY A 163 -13.06 -8.63 21.01
C GLY A 163 -14.25 -9.13 20.19
N ALA A 164 -14.23 -10.41 19.87
CA ALA A 164 -15.33 -11.08 19.17
C ALA A 164 -15.59 -12.46 19.73
N SER A 165 -16.88 -12.82 19.84
CA SER A 165 -17.32 -14.16 20.24
C SER A 165 -17.04 -15.17 19.11
N LYS A 166 -16.99 -16.45 19.47
CA LYS A 166 -16.87 -17.55 18.49
C LYS A 166 -17.97 -17.49 17.42
N GLN A 167 -19.21 -17.18 17.81
CA GLN A 167 -20.35 -17.09 16.89
C GLN A 167 -20.21 -15.95 15.88
N GLU A 168 -19.76 -14.77 16.33
CA GLU A 168 -19.50 -13.64 15.45
C GLU A 168 -18.40 -13.93 14.45
N ILE A 169 -17.28 -14.52 14.91
CA ILE A 169 -16.15 -14.86 14.04
C ILE A 169 -16.59 -15.89 12.98
N MET A 170 -17.32 -16.92 13.39
CA MET A 170 -17.83 -17.94 12.47
C MET A 170 -18.79 -17.35 11.45
N LYS A 171 -19.75 -16.54 11.88
CA LYS A 171 -20.72 -15.89 11.01
C LYS A 171 -20.04 -14.99 9.98
N ASP A 172 -19.12 -14.12 10.41
CA ASP A 172 -18.58 -13.06 9.56
C ASP A 172 -17.45 -13.56 8.63
N ILE A 173 -16.68 -14.59 9.03
CA ILE A 173 -15.59 -15.12 8.20
C ILE A 173 -16.04 -16.26 7.28
N TRP A 174 -17.06 -17.04 7.68
CA TRP A 174 -17.52 -18.22 6.92
C TRP A 174 -18.94 -18.11 6.36
N SER A 175 -19.60 -16.95 6.44
CA SER A 175 -21.02 -16.75 6.07
C SER A 175 -21.37 -16.99 4.59
N HIS A 176 -20.43 -17.32 3.72
CA HIS A 176 -20.67 -17.50 2.29
C HIS A 176 -20.63 -18.97 1.87
N GLY A 177 -21.59 -19.77 2.32
CA GLY A 177 -21.93 -21.03 1.65
C GLY A 177 -21.36 -22.33 2.20
N GLU A 178 -20.63 -22.33 3.30
CA GLU A 178 -20.17 -23.56 3.97
C GLU A 178 -20.89 -23.73 5.32
N GLU A 179 -21.64 -24.81 5.49
CA GLU A 179 -22.04 -25.29 6.84
C GLU A 179 -20.76 -25.73 7.56
N ILE A 180 -20.16 -24.81 8.33
CA ILE A 180 -18.94 -25.12 9.05
C ILE A 180 -19.26 -25.56 10.45
N ASP A 181 -18.87 -26.80 10.75
CA ASP A 181 -18.86 -27.32 12.10
C ASP A 181 -17.93 -26.50 13.00
N SER A 182 -18.36 -26.27 14.22
CA SER A 182 -17.59 -25.55 15.24
C SER A 182 -16.17 -26.10 15.45
N HIS A 183 -15.95 -27.38 15.16
CA HIS A 183 -14.66 -28.01 15.21
C HIS A 183 -13.66 -27.50 14.16
N THR A 184 -14.13 -27.05 13.01
CA THR A 184 -13.28 -26.47 11.95
C THR A 184 -12.67 -25.15 12.42
N TYR A 185 -13.48 -24.27 13.02
CA TYR A 185 -12.99 -22.99 13.59
C TYR A 185 -11.93 -23.23 14.68
N GLU A 186 -12.22 -24.12 15.65
CA GLU A 186 -11.31 -24.43 16.75
C GLU A 186 -9.98 -24.96 16.23
N THR A 187 -10.00 -25.79 15.19
CA THR A 187 -8.80 -26.30 14.54
C THR A 187 -7.96 -25.18 13.91
N HIS A 188 -8.59 -24.24 13.19
CA HIS A 188 -7.88 -23.10 12.59
C HIS A 188 -7.27 -22.19 13.65
N LEU A 189 -8.03 -21.88 14.70
CA LEU A 189 -7.57 -21.05 15.80
C LEU A 189 -6.41 -21.71 16.58
N TYR A 190 -6.53 -23.00 16.86
CA TYR A 190 -5.48 -23.76 17.52
C TYR A 190 -4.19 -23.77 16.69
N ARG A 191 -4.29 -24.09 15.39
CA ARG A 191 -3.14 -24.06 14.47
C ARG A 191 -2.50 -22.69 14.37
N LEU A 192 -3.30 -21.63 14.32
CA LEU A 192 -2.82 -20.26 14.31
C LEU A 192 -2.03 -19.93 15.59
N ARG A 193 -2.58 -20.24 16.78
CA ARG A 193 -1.88 -20.05 18.06
C ARG A 193 -0.56 -20.81 18.12
N GLN A 194 -0.55 -22.09 17.75
CA GLN A 194 0.67 -22.92 17.71
C GLN A 194 1.72 -22.32 16.74
N LYS A 195 1.28 -21.86 15.58
CA LYS A 195 2.15 -21.24 14.58
C LYS A 195 2.79 -19.97 15.13
N ILE A 196 2.00 -19.06 15.70
CA ILE A 196 2.50 -17.81 16.29
C ILE A 196 3.46 -18.09 17.46
N GLN A 197 3.08 -19.03 18.35
CA GLN A 197 3.94 -19.42 19.45
C GLN A 197 5.28 -19.98 18.97
N SER A 198 5.26 -20.90 18.01
CA SER A 198 6.48 -21.58 17.54
C SER A 198 7.38 -20.67 16.68
N LYS A 199 6.81 -19.80 15.85
CA LYS A 199 7.56 -18.97 14.89
C LYS A 199 7.90 -17.61 15.43
N LEU A 200 7.01 -16.97 16.21
CA LEU A 200 7.18 -15.62 16.71
C LEU A 200 7.46 -15.56 18.23
N ASN A 201 7.40 -16.73 18.90
CA ASN A 201 7.65 -16.87 20.34
C ASN A 201 6.63 -16.10 21.20
N ASP A 202 5.37 -16.02 20.76
CA ASP A 202 4.30 -15.36 21.49
C ASP A 202 3.13 -16.30 21.76
N LYS A 203 2.91 -16.62 23.05
CA LYS A 203 1.79 -17.46 23.52
C LYS A 203 0.51 -16.66 23.73
N LYS A 204 0.59 -15.32 23.80
CA LYS A 204 -0.52 -14.45 24.17
C LYS A 204 -1.08 -13.67 22.97
N PHE A 205 -0.62 -13.93 21.74
CA PHE A 205 -1.07 -13.22 20.54
C PHE A 205 -2.59 -13.19 20.40
N ILE A 206 -3.26 -14.31 20.69
CA ILE A 206 -4.72 -14.37 20.77
C ILE A 206 -5.10 -14.78 22.18
N SER A 207 -5.64 -13.84 22.96
CA SER A 207 -6.23 -14.08 24.29
C SER A 207 -7.72 -14.38 24.21
N VAL A 208 -8.25 -14.92 25.29
CA VAL A 208 -9.70 -15.15 25.47
C VAL A 208 -10.06 -14.59 26.84
N GLU A 209 -11.01 -13.69 26.88
CA GLU A 209 -11.56 -13.06 28.07
C GLU A 209 -13.08 -13.04 27.94
N ASP A 210 -13.80 -13.52 28.94
CA ASP A 210 -15.25 -13.58 28.97
C ASP A 210 -15.92 -14.19 27.71
N GLY A 211 -15.29 -15.25 27.15
CA GLY A 211 -15.77 -15.93 25.95
C GLY A 211 -15.53 -15.19 24.64
N LYS A 212 -14.83 -14.04 24.67
CA LYS A 212 -14.42 -13.27 23.50
C LYS A 212 -12.93 -13.43 23.21
N TYR A 213 -12.59 -13.40 21.93
CA TYR A 213 -11.23 -13.48 21.42
C TYR A 213 -10.69 -12.09 21.09
N PHE A 214 -9.45 -11.83 21.50
CA PHE A 214 -8.74 -10.57 21.29
C PHE A 214 -7.38 -10.84 20.68
N ILE A 215 -6.87 -9.89 19.90
CA ILE A 215 -5.45 -9.85 19.58
C ILE A 215 -4.77 -8.96 20.62
N SER A 216 -3.76 -9.52 21.28
CA SER A 216 -2.93 -8.76 22.23
C SER A 216 -2.06 -7.78 21.45
N SER A 217 -2.32 -6.50 21.61
CA SER A 217 -1.55 -5.38 21.03
C SER A 217 -0.27 -5.11 21.81
#